data_c2dc7ef04e2f75af15cbbb1ca42858d2
#
_entry.id   c2dc7ef04e2f75af15cbbb1ca42858d2
#
_cell.length_a   1.000
_cell.length_b   1.000
_cell.length_c   1.000
_cell.angle_alpha   90.00
_cell.angle_beta   90.00
_cell.angle_gamma   90.00
#
_symmetry.space_group_name_H-M   'P 1'
#
loop_
_entity.id
_entity.type
_entity.pdbx_description
1 polymer ?
#
loop_
_entity_poly.entity_id
_entity_poly.type
_entity_poly.pdbx_seq_one_letter_code
_entity_poly.pdbx_strand_id
1 'polypeptide(L)'
;MNDRSAVIRTAFISTYPPRRCGVATFTHDLAAVTGGGEIVALNPPDHQSPYPPEVHHRIRRDEAGDYARTARALTHCGIGVVSIQHEYGIWGGADGEHMLEFLHALEIPAVATLHTVLRHPTLRQRQILVELVGATAATVVMSRAAAALLTRAYGIDPSRVDVIPHGVHNLPLVDPETMKPGLGLGGRAVILSFGLLGHDKGYDVAIEAMPTVVAAIPSARYVVLGATHPELLRLEGETYRQRLVDRVDALGLADHVQFVDRFLGRVELSRWLGATDVFVTPYPNLEQIVSGTLAYAMGAGKAIVSTPYAYAAELLAEGRGILVPPESSTALAAASIALLRDTNWRAELGARAYSHSRAMIWPEVGTAYRRLFARIAGRPAAPESPAAPLAATSV
;
A
#
# COMPACT_ATOMS: atom_id res chain seq x y z
N MET A 1 -20.93 16.56 -34.49
CA MET A 1 -19.77 15.63 -34.40
C MET A 1 -19.59 15.33 -32.92
N ASN A 2 -19.97 14.12 -32.49
CA ASN A 2 -19.89 13.69 -31.09
C ASN A 2 -18.42 13.38 -30.73
N ASP A 3 -17.74 14.32 -30.11
CA ASP A 3 -16.45 14.09 -29.48
C ASP A 3 -16.68 13.42 -28.09
N ARG A 4 -17.06 12.16 -28.14
CA ARG A 4 -16.86 11.26 -27.01
C ARG A 4 -15.40 10.88 -27.08
N SER A 5 -14.50 11.60 -26.37
CA SER A 5 -13.16 11.09 -26.06
C SER A 5 -13.34 9.70 -25.40
N ALA A 6 -13.19 8.67 -26.23
CA ALA A 6 -13.54 7.32 -25.83
C ALA A 6 -12.62 6.90 -24.67
N VAL A 7 -13.19 6.69 -23.50
CA VAL A 7 -12.50 6.10 -22.33
C VAL A 7 -11.79 4.84 -22.81
N ILE A 8 -10.49 4.74 -22.52
CA ILE A 8 -9.70 3.58 -22.91
C ILE A 8 -10.15 2.40 -22.05
N ARG A 9 -10.68 1.35 -22.67
CA ARG A 9 -10.97 0.12 -21.95
C ARG A 9 -9.68 -0.48 -21.45
N THR A 10 -9.57 -0.63 -20.15
CA THR A 10 -8.38 -1.15 -19.46
C THR A 10 -8.71 -2.49 -18.82
N ALA A 11 -7.78 -3.44 -18.88
CA ALA A 11 -7.85 -4.64 -18.05
C ALA A 11 -6.85 -4.52 -16.91
N PHE A 12 -7.26 -4.84 -15.68
CA PHE A 12 -6.40 -4.82 -14.48
C PHE A 12 -6.14 -6.26 -14.04
N ILE A 13 -4.87 -6.65 -13.98
CA ILE A 13 -4.47 -7.99 -13.58
C ILE A 13 -3.74 -7.93 -12.25
N SER A 14 -4.32 -8.60 -11.25
CA SER A 14 -3.82 -8.61 -9.90
C SER A 14 -4.56 -9.62 -9.02
N THR A 15 -4.16 -9.71 -7.76
CA THR A 15 -5.09 -10.09 -6.69
C THR A 15 -6.19 -9.05 -6.57
N TYR A 16 -7.40 -9.48 -6.16
CA TYR A 16 -8.56 -8.58 -6.07
C TYR A 16 -9.41 -8.91 -4.84
N PRO A 17 -10.17 -7.94 -4.25
CA PRO A 17 -11.11 -8.24 -3.18
C PRO A 17 -12.11 -9.34 -3.60
N PRO A 18 -12.50 -10.24 -2.67
CA PRO A 18 -12.40 -10.13 -1.22
C PRO A 18 -11.07 -10.61 -0.60
N ARG A 19 -10.02 -10.86 -1.40
CA ARG A 19 -8.71 -11.23 -0.86
C ARG A 19 -8.17 -10.10 0.01
N ARG A 20 -7.79 -10.43 1.25
CA ARG A 20 -7.21 -9.48 2.23
C ARG A 20 -5.73 -9.25 1.90
N CYS A 21 -5.47 -8.30 1.02
CA CYS A 21 -4.13 -8.02 0.48
C CYS A 21 -4.03 -6.54 0.08
N GLY A 22 -2.91 -5.89 0.38
CA GLY A 22 -2.67 -4.49 0.03
C GLY A 22 -2.71 -4.23 -1.47
N VAL A 23 -2.16 -5.15 -2.28
CA VAL A 23 -2.18 -5.05 -3.74
C VAL A 23 -3.60 -5.20 -4.30
N ALA A 24 -4.43 -6.07 -3.69
CA ALA A 24 -5.83 -6.21 -4.07
C ALA A 24 -6.61 -4.91 -3.84
N THR A 25 -6.42 -4.27 -2.67
CA THR A 25 -7.02 -2.97 -2.35
C THR A 25 -6.54 -1.87 -3.29
N PHE A 26 -5.23 -1.81 -3.56
CA PHE A 26 -4.66 -0.86 -4.52
C PHE A 26 -5.27 -1.02 -5.91
N THR A 27 -5.40 -2.25 -6.40
CA THR A 27 -5.98 -2.55 -7.73
C THR A 27 -7.44 -2.12 -7.82
N HIS A 28 -8.22 -2.42 -6.79
CA HIS A 28 -9.62 -1.99 -6.70
C HIS A 28 -9.74 -0.46 -6.75
N ASP A 29 -8.97 0.26 -5.93
CA ASP A 29 -9.01 1.72 -5.86
C ASP A 29 -8.52 2.35 -7.17
N LEU A 30 -7.45 1.80 -7.79
CA LEU A 30 -6.95 2.26 -9.08
C LEU A 30 -7.99 2.07 -10.19
N ALA A 31 -8.61 0.90 -10.29
CA ALA A 31 -9.65 0.63 -11.28
C ALA A 31 -10.82 1.61 -11.11
N ALA A 32 -11.28 1.85 -9.87
CA ALA A 32 -12.36 2.78 -9.59
C ALA A 32 -12.06 4.22 -10.05
N VAL A 33 -10.84 4.74 -9.81
CA VAL A 33 -10.49 6.12 -10.17
C VAL A 33 -10.08 6.31 -11.63
N THR A 34 -9.81 5.23 -12.35
CA THR A 34 -9.47 5.29 -13.78
C THR A 34 -10.67 5.09 -14.70
N GLY A 35 -11.87 4.89 -14.14
CA GLY A 35 -13.12 4.74 -14.90
C GLY A 35 -13.62 3.31 -14.99
N GLY A 36 -13.09 2.40 -14.19
CA GLY A 36 -13.40 0.97 -14.21
C GLY A 36 -12.65 0.22 -15.32
N GLY A 37 -12.99 -1.05 -15.50
CA GLY A 37 -12.39 -1.89 -16.53
C GLY A 37 -12.64 -3.38 -16.28
N GLU A 38 -12.04 -4.21 -17.12
CA GLU A 38 -12.05 -5.67 -16.94
C GLU A 38 -11.11 -6.05 -15.80
N ILE A 39 -11.60 -6.78 -14.82
CA ILE A 39 -10.73 -7.29 -13.75
C ILE A 39 -10.38 -8.75 -14.04
N VAL A 40 -9.09 -9.03 -14.05
CA VAL A 40 -8.51 -10.38 -14.11
C VAL A 40 -7.92 -10.70 -12.75
N ALA A 41 -8.60 -11.55 -11.98
CA ALA A 41 -8.17 -11.90 -10.63
C ALA A 41 -7.19 -13.07 -10.64
N LEU A 42 -6.02 -12.89 -10.00
CA LEU A 42 -5.11 -13.97 -9.66
C LEU A 42 -5.69 -14.75 -8.46
N ASN A 43 -6.10 -15.97 -8.72
CA ASN A 43 -6.83 -16.82 -7.79
C ASN A 43 -5.89 -17.88 -7.20
N PRO A 44 -5.43 -17.74 -5.95
CA PRO A 44 -4.63 -18.77 -5.30
C PRO A 44 -5.49 -20.01 -4.99
N PRO A 45 -4.88 -21.19 -4.79
CA PRO A 45 -5.61 -22.46 -4.60
C PRO A 45 -6.56 -22.44 -3.39
N ASP A 46 -6.27 -21.69 -2.37
CA ASP A 46 -7.02 -21.58 -1.12
C ASP A 46 -8.18 -20.57 -1.19
N HIS A 47 -8.34 -19.85 -2.31
CA HIS A 47 -9.39 -18.84 -2.45
C HIS A 47 -10.74 -19.49 -2.73
N GLN A 48 -11.68 -19.37 -1.79
CA GLN A 48 -13.04 -19.96 -1.89
C GLN A 48 -14.14 -18.90 -1.95
N SER A 49 -13.85 -17.64 -1.65
CA SER A 49 -14.88 -16.59 -1.64
C SER A 49 -15.32 -16.21 -3.05
N PRO A 50 -16.61 -15.89 -3.28
CA PRO A 50 -17.06 -15.38 -4.57
C PRO A 50 -16.46 -13.99 -4.82
N TYR A 51 -16.04 -13.77 -6.06
CA TYR A 51 -15.63 -12.44 -6.52
C TYR A 51 -16.82 -11.56 -6.83
N PRO A 52 -16.68 -10.23 -6.72
CA PRO A 52 -17.71 -9.30 -7.15
C PRO A 52 -17.88 -9.31 -8.68
N PRO A 53 -19.02 -8.77 -9.20
CA PRO A 53 -19.40 -8.89 -10.61
C PRO A 53 -18.39 -8.31 -11.62
N GLU A 54 -17.59 -7.33 -11.22
CA GLU A 54 -16.56 -6.70 -12.05
C GLU A 54 -15.37 -7.63 -12.36
N VAL A 55 -15.25 -8.77 -11.68
CA VAL A 55 -14.22 -9.78 -11.98
C VAL A 55 -14.72 -10.71 -13.09
N HIS A 56 -14.31 -10.40 -14.32
CA HIS A 56 -14.74 -11.14 -15.50
C HIS A 56 -13.85 -12.34 -15.82
N HIS A 57 -12.58 -12.28 -15.46
CA HIS A 57 -11.61 -13.33 -15.72
C HIS A 57 -10.90 -13.75 -14.43
N ARG A 58 -10.50 -15.04 -14.39
CA ARG A 58 -9.75 -15.61 -13.27
C ARG A 58 -8.59 -16.42 -13.80
N ILE A 59 -7.41 -16.21 -13.26
CA ILE A 59 -6.23 -17.02 -13.49
C ILE A 59 -6.01 -17.86 -12.23
N ARG A 60 -6.04 -19.18 -12.33
CA ARG A 60 -5.58 -20.07 -11.25
C ARG A 60 -4.09 -19.88 -11.11
N ARG A 61 -3.66 -19.30 -10.00
CA ARG A 61 -2.29 -18.81 -9.81
C ARG A 61 -1.22 -19.83 -10.19
N ASP A 62 -1.41 -21.10 -9.81
CA ASP A 62 -0.40 -22.14 -9.95
C ASP A 62 -0.56 -22.95 -11.27
N GLU A 63 -1.49 -22.56 -12.15
CA GLU A 63 -1.76 -23.17 -13.45
C GLU A 63 -1.16 -22.33 -14.59
N ALA A 64 0.06 -22.63 -15.02
CA ALA A 64 0.78 -21.86 -16.05
C ALA A 64 -0.06 -21.64 -17.34
N GLY A 65 -0.80 -22.66 -17.81
CA GLY A 65 -1.62 -22.55 -19.00
C GLY A 65 -2.78 -21.55 -18.94
N ASP A 66 -3.23 -21.15 -17.74
CA ASP A 66 -4.30 -20.16 -17.56
C ASP A 66 -3.82 -18.76 -17.97
N TYR A 67 -2.56 -18.46 -17.79
CA TYR A 67 -1.96 -17.16 -18.09
C TYR A 67 -2.02 -16.83 -19.58
N ALA A 68 -1.44 -17.68 -20.42
CA ALA A 68 -1.47 -17.50 -21.88
C ALA A 68 -2.89 -17.54 -22.47
N ARG A 69 -3.77 -18.40 -21.93
CA ARG A 69 -5.17 -18.48 -22.35
C ARG A 69 -5.91 -17.17 -22.05
N THR A 70 -5.73 -16.60 -20.85
CA THR A 70 -6.35 -15.34 -20.45
C THR A 70 -5.82 -14.17 -21.26
N ALA A 71 -4.52 -14.09 -21.52
CA ALA A 71 -3.92 -13.06 -22.37
C ALA A 71 -4.58 -13.02 -23.75
N ARG A 72 -4.71 -14.19 -24.42
CA ARG A 72 -5.39 -14.30 -25.73
C ARG A 72 -6.86 -13.91 -25.66
N ALA A 73 -7.57 -14.29 -24.59
CA ALA A 73 -8.98 -13.92 -24.42
C ALA A 73 -9.18 -12.41 -24.36
N LEU A 74 -8.29 -11.67 -23.68
CA LEU A 74 -8.35 -10.20 -23.59
C LEU A 74 -8.23 -9.51 -24.94
N THR A 75 -7.46 -10.06 -25.88
CA THR A 75 -7.30 -9.51 -27.24
C THR A 75 -8.64 -9.34 -27.95
N HIS A 76 -9.61 -10.23 -27.68
CA HIS A 76 -10.94 -10.18 -28.29
C HIS A 76 -11.97 -9.35 -27.50
N CYS A 77 -11.59 -8.78 -26.34
CA CYS A 77 -12.47 -7.98 -25.50
C CYS A 77 -12.47 -6.48 -25.82
N GLY A 78 -11.72 -6.03 -26.84
CA GLY A 78 -11.60 -4.61 -27.20
C GLY A 78 -10.85 -3.78 -26.14
N ILE A 79 -9.93 -4.41 -25.40
CA ILE A 79 -9.07 -3.77 -24.41
C ILE A 79 -7.98 -2.96 -25.12
N GLY A 80 -7.77 -1.72 -24.70
CA GLY A 80 -6.73 -0.86 -25.27
C GLY A 80 -5.41 -0.88 -24.51
N VAL A 81 -5.44 -1.16 -23.20
CA VAL A 81 -4.27 -1.25 -22.32
C VAL A 81 -4.50 -2.27 -21.23
N VAL A 82 -3.47 -3.03 -20.89
CA VAL A 82 -3.46 -3.94 -19.74
C VAL A 82 -2.61 -3.35 -18.62
N SER A 83 -3.18 -3.18 -17.43
CA SER A 83 -2.50 -2.74 -16.21
C SER A 83 -2.14 -3.94 -15.34
N ILE A 84 -0.86 -4.24 -15.22
CA ILE A 84 -0.30 -5.37 -14.47
C ILE A 84 0.19 -4.88 -13.12
N GLN A 85 -0.27 -5.48 -12.03
CA GLN A 85 0.28 -5.22 -10.69
C GLN A 85 1.33 -6.28 -10.37
N HIS A 86 2.56 -5.88 -10.21
CA HIS A 86 3.65 -6.81 -9.95
C HIS A 86 4.06 -6.81 -8.48
N GLU A 87 3.98 -7.98 -7.89
CA GLU A 87 4.58 -8.38 -6.62
C GLU A 87 4.93 -9.87 -6.74
N TYR A 88 6.16 -10.27 -6.41
CA TYR A 88 6.64 -11.63 -6.63
C TYR A 88 5.71 -12.70 -6.04
N GLY A 89 5.17 -12.47 -4.84
CA GLY A 89 4.34 -13.44 -4.11
C GLY A 89 2.90 -13.59 -4.58
N ILE A 90 2.42 -12.78 -5.52
CA ILE A 90 1.02 -12.89 -6.00
C ILE A 90 0.90 -13.72 -7.27
N TRP A 91 1.98 -13.90 -8.02
CA TRP A 91 2.04 -14.66 -9.26
C TRP A 91 2.47 -16.10 -9.01
N GLY A 92 2.12 -17.02 -9.90
CA GLY A 92 2.48 -18.43 -9.82
C GLY A 92 3.89 -18.73 -10.32
N GLY A 93 4.34 -19.93 -10.05
CA GLY A 93 5.70 -20.37 -10.36
C GLY A 93 6.75 -19.85 -9.37
N ALA A 94 8.01 -20.19 -9.58
CA ALA A 94 9.09 -19.72 -8.74
C ALA A 94 9.31 -18.23 -8.94
N ASP A 95 9.31 -17.44 -7.87
CA ASP A 95 9.43 -15.98 -7.90
C ASP A 95 8.38 -15.28 -8.80
N GLY A 96 7.23 -15.92 -9.07
CA GLY A 96 6.17 -15.34 -9.87
C GLY A 96 6.35 -15.42 -11.38
N GLU A 97 7.20 -16.32 -11.87
CA GLU A 97 7.59 -16.44 -13.30
C GLU A 97 6.44 -16.69 -14.27
N HIS A 98 5.32 -17.30 -13.82
CA HIS A 98 4.17 -17.55 -14.71
C HIS A 98 3.58 -16.26 -15.29
N MET A 99 3.89 -15.10 -14.73
CA MET A 99 3.54 -13.81 -15.32
C MET A 99 4.13 -13.64 -16.73
N LEU A 100 5.31 -14.18 -16.99
CA LEU A 100 5.98 -14.11 -18.31
C LEU A 100 5.17 -14.85 -19.37
N GLU A 101 4.52 -15.96 -19.02
CA GLU A 101 3.59 -16.68 -19.92
C GLU A 101 2.42 -15.80 -20.35
N PHE A 102 1.92 -14.97 -19.43
CA PHE A 102 0.90 -13.99 -19.76
C PHE A 102 1.43 -12.94 -20.73
N LEU A 103 2.60 -12.36 -20.42
CA LEU A 103 3.20 -11.29 -21.23
C LEU A 103 3.57 -11.74 -22.64
N HIS A 104 4.12 -12.94 -22.80
CA HIS A 104 4.50 -13.48 -24.10
C HIS A 104 3.28 -13.77 -25.00
N ALA A 105 2.14 -14.07 -24.41
CA ALA A 105 0.90 -14.32 -25.13
C ALA A 105 0.03 -13.07 -25.34
N LEU A 106 0.43 -11.92 -24.77
CA LEU A 106 -0.34 -10.68 -24.79
C LEU A 106 0.00 -9.86 -26.06
N GLU A 107 -1.02 -9.54 -26.85
CA GLU A 107 -0.92 -8.69 -28.05
C GLU A 107 -1.30 -7.22 -27.79
N ILE A 108 -1.76 -6.92 -26.57
CA ILE A 108 -2.21 -5.60 -26.14
C ILE A 108 -1.09 -4.90 -25.37
N PRO A 109 -0.85 -3.57 -25.56
CA PRO A 109 0.13 -2.85 -24.79
C PRO A 109 -0.14 -2.96 -23.29
N ALA A 110 0.92 -3.23 -22.50
CA ALA A 110 0.81 -3.37 -21.06
C ALA A 110 1.60 -2.29 -20.31
N VAL A 111 1.10 -1.94 -19.13
CA VAL A 111 1.78 -1.08 -18.13
C VAL A 111 1.97 -1.92 -16.87
N ALA A 112 3.21 -2.07 -16.41
CA ALA A 112 3.50 -2.75 -15.15
C ALA A 112 3.62 -1.73 -14.01
N THR A 113 2.91 -1.95 -12.91
CA THR A 113 3.11 -1.23 -11.64
C THR A 113 3.86 -2.14 -10.67
N LEU A 114 5.05 -1.73 -10.24
CA LEU A 114 5.91 -2.52 -9.36
C LEU A 114 5.67 -2.16 -7.91
N HIS A 115 5.20 -3.13 -7.13
CA HIS A 115 5.02 -2.99 -5.67
C HIS A 115 6.30 -3.34 -4.90
N THR A 116 7.20 -4.11 -5.51
CA THR A 116 8.51 -4.44 -4.96
C THR A 116 9.59 -4.29 -6.03
N VAL A 117 10.69 -3.65 -5.67
CA VAL A 117 11.95 -3.64 -6.40
C VAL A 117 13.04 -3.96 -5.39
N LEU A 118 13.66 -5.14 -5.52
CA LEU A 118 14.65 -5.63 -4.58
C LEU A 118 16.01 -4.98 -4.84
N ARG A 119 16.72 -4.59 -3.78
CA ARG A 119 18.09 -4.09 -3.88
C ARG A 119 19.08 -5.20 -4.20
N HIS A 120 18.83 -6.37 -3.62
CA HIS A 120 19.64 -7.59 -3.76
C HIS A 120 18.78 -8.74 -4.31
N PRO A 121 18.32 -8.68 -5.59
CA PRO A 121 17.52 -9.74 -6.16
C PRO A 121 18.37 -11.00 -6.40
N THR A 122 17.75 -12.17 -6.34
CA THR A 122 18.34 -13.37 -6.93
C THR A 122 18.49 -13.18 -8.44
N LEU A 123 19.31 -14.00 -9.08
CA LEU A 123 19.44 -13.96 -10.55
C LEU A 123 18.09 -14.13 -11.23
N ARG A 124 17.24 -15.05 -10.73
CA ARG A 124 15.90 -15.30 -11.24
C ARG A 124 14.99 -14.11 -11.08
N GLN A 125 14.91 -13.53 -9.89
CA GLN A 125 14.11 -12.33 -9.63
C GLN A 125 14.53 -11.16 -10.52
N ARG A 126 15.83 -10.98 -10.70
CA ARG A 126 16.36 -9.96 -11.61
C ARG A 126 15.96 -10.23 -13.06
N GLN A 127 16.06 -11.46 -13.55
CA GLN A 127 15.66 -11.84 -14.90
C GLN A 127 14.18 -11.59 -15.14
N ILE A 128 13.31 -12.04 -14.23
CA ILE A 128 11.85 -11.84 -14.31
C ILE A 128 11.53 -10.35 -14.40
N LEU A 129 12.11 -9.52 -13.54
CA LEU A 129 11.81 -8.08 -13.53
C LEU A 129 12.32 -7.38 -14.80
N VAL A 130 13.52 -7.69 -15.28
CA VAL A 130 14.08 -7.12 -16.51
C VAL A 130 13.22 -7.50 -17.72
N GLU A 131 12.78 -8.76 -17.79
CA GLU A 131 11.91 -9.24 -18.86
C GLU A 131 10.51 -8.60 -18.80
N LEU A 132 9.92 -8.49 -17.60
CA LEU A 132 8.67 -7.75 -17.40
C LEU A 132 8.77 -6.32 -17.93
N VAL A 133 9.81 -5.57 -17.52
CA VAL A 133 10.01 -4.20 -17.95
C VAL A 133 10.27 -4.14 -19.47
N GLY A 134 11.01 -5.11 -20.00
CA GLY A 134 11.29 -5.23 -21.44
C GLY A 134 10.02 -5.45 -22.28
N ALA A 135 9.10 -6.28 -21.80
CA ALA A 135 7.88 -6.67 -22.47
C ALA A 135 6.72 -5.67 -22.30
N THR A 136 6.80 -4.74 -21.37
CA THR A 136 5.73 -3.74 -21.13
C THR A 136 6.04 -2.41 -21.82
N ALA A 137 5.02 -1.66 -22.21
CA ALA A 137 5.14 -0.37 -22.88
C ALA A 137 5.60 0.74 -21.91
N ALA A 138 5.28 0.63 -20.62
CA ALA A 138 5.76 1.50 -19.56
C ALA A 138 5.77 0.75 -18.21
N THR A 139 6.62 1.22 -17.32
CA THR A 139 6.72 0.71 -15.93
C THR A 139 6.45 1.83 -14.95
N VAL A 140 5.58 1.58 -14.00
CA VAL A 140 5.26 2.53 -12.92
C VAL A 140 5.91 2.05 -11.62
N VAL A 141 6.55 2.98 -10.92
CA VAL A 141 6.99 2.82 -9.53
C VAL A 141 6.42 3.94 -8.67
N MET A 142 6.34 3.74 -7.36
CA MET A 142 5.64 4.68 -6.47
C MET A 142 6.58 5.63 -5.73
N SER A 143 7.89 5.59 -6.03
CA SER A 143 8.91 6.46 -5.45
C SER A 143 10.07 6.70 -6.41
N ARG A 144 10.75 7.84 -6.26
CA ARG A 144 11.99 8.14 -7.00
C ARG A 144 13.11 7.19 -6.59
N ALA A 145 13.13 6.78 -5.32
CA ALA A 145 14.08 5.78 -4.81
C ALA A 145 13.97 4.46 -5.57
N ALA A 146 12.73 4.00 -5.85
CA ALA A 146 12.49 2.80 -6.65
C ALA A 146 12.94 2.98 -8.11
N ALA A 147 12.65 4.13 -8.75
CA ALA A 147 13.11 4.42 -10.11
C ALA A 147 14.64 4.42 -10.19
N ALA A 148 15.31 5.08 -9.24
CA ALA A 148 16.76 5.09 -9.17
C ALA A 148 17.35 3.68 -8.93
N LEU A 149 16.65 2.84 -8.16
CA LEU A 149 17.07 1.46 -7.92
C LEU A 149 16.95 0.60 -9.19
N LEU A 150 15.87 0.75 -9.96
CA LEU A 150 15.72 0.07 -11.26
C LEU A 150 16.88 0.39 -12.22
N THR A 151 17.27 1.65 -12.30
CA THR A 151 18.40 2.05 -13.14
C THR A 151 19.70 1.45 -12.62
N ARG A 152 20.00 1.59 -11.33
CA ARG A 152 21.30 1.17 -10.77
C ARG A 152 21.48 -0.34 -10.66
N ALA A 153 20.45 -1.05 -10.17
CA ALA A 153 20.58 -2.49 -9.89
C ALA A 153 20.16 -3.38 -11.07
N TYR A 154 19.27 -2.89 -11.93
CA TYR A 154 18.71 -3.69 -13.03
C TYR A 154 19.14 -3.22 -14.40
N GLY A 155 19.73 -2.02 -14.53
CA GLY A 155 20.16 -1.45 -15.82
C GLY A 155 18.98 -0.96 -16.67
N ILE A 156 17.84 -0.67 -16.05
CA ILE A 156 16.64 -0.20 -16.75
C ILE A 156 16.82 1.26 -17.17
N ASP A 157 16.50 1.57 -18.43
CA ASP A 157 16.45 2.94 -18.93
C ASP A 157 15.41 3.77 -18.19
N PRO A 158 15.80 4.91 -17.58
CA PRO A 158 14.87 5.80 -16.88
C PRO A 158 13.68 6.27 -17.72
N SER A 159 13.82 6.38 -19.04
CA SER A 159 12.74 6.79 -19.95
C SER A 159 11.57 5.80 -20.00
N ARG A 160 11.76 4.57 -19.54
CA ARG A 160 10.73 3.53 -19.45
C ARG A 160 10.00 3.53 -18.12
N VAL A 161 10.40 4.40 -17.18
CA VAL A 161 9.91 4.37 -15.80
C VAL A 161 9.16 5.66 -15.48
N ASP A 162 7.88 5.54 -15.24
CA ASP A 162 7.03 6.61 -14.72
C ASP A 162 6.96 6.52 -13.20
N VAL A 163 7.08 7.65 -12.49
CA VAL A 163 6.87 7.71 -11.04
C VAL A 163 5.47 8.25 -10.77
N ILE A 164 4.57 7.37 -10.33
CA ILE A 164 3.21 7.73 -9.90
C ILE A 164 3.07 7.29 -8.45
N PRO A 165 2.80 8.20 -7.51
CA PRO A 165 2.79 7.86 -6.09
C PRO A 165 1.69 6.87 -5.72
N HIS A 166 1.85 6.21 -4.56
CA HIS A 166 0.79 5.37 -3.99
C HIS A 166 -0.45 6.22 -3.69
N GLY A 167 -1.62 5.77 -4.15
CA GLY A 167 -2.88 6.47 -3.90
C GLY A 167 -3.25 6.51 -2.42
N VAL A 168 -3.76 7.64 -1.96
CA VAL A 168 -4.31 7.81 -0.61
C VAL A 168 -5.75 8.31 -0.68
N HIS A 169 -6.54 8.01 0.35
CA HIS A 169 -7.90 8.55 0.42
C HIS A 169 -7.87 10.05 0.72
N ASN A 170 -8.76 10.80 0.09
CA ASN A 170 -8.92 12.23 0.34
C ASN A 170 -9.72 12.43 1.64
N LEU A 171 -9.02 12.31 2.77
CA LEU A 171 -9.60 12.47 4.11
C LEU A 171 -9.42 13.93 4.56
N PRO A 172 -10.38 14.49 5.32
CA PRO A 172 -10.17 15.78 5.96
C PRO A 172 -9.13 15.66 7.09
N LEU A 173 -8.44 16.77 7.37
CA LEU A 173 -7.71 16.88 8.63
C LEU A 173 -8.72 16.94 9.78
N VAL A 174 -8.58 16.04 10.74
CA VAL A 174 -9.45 15.98 11.92
C VAL A 174 -8.61 16.02 13.19
N ASP A 175 -9.15 16.68 14.22
CA ASP A 175 -8.58 16.60 15.55
C ASP A 175 -8.80 15.17 16.11
N PRO A 176 -7.73 14.44 16.49
CA PRO A 176 -7.86 13.10 17.06
C PRO A 176 -8.84 12.98 18.21
N GLU A 177 -8.95 14.00 19.05
CA GLU A 177 -9.86 13.99 20.21
C GLU A 177 -11.33 13.83 19.81
N THR A 178 -11.73 14.28 18.62
CA THR A 178 -13.11 14.13 18.11
C THR A 178 -13.45 12.70 17.72
N MET A 179 -12.43 11.89 17.35
CA MET A 179 -12.63 10.52 16.85
C MET A 179 -12.44 9.45 17.93
N LYS A 180 -11.64 9.74 18.96
CA LYS A 180 -11.28 8.80 20.04
C LYS A 180 -12.47 8.22 20.79
N PRO A 181 -13.51 9.00 21.20
CA PRO A 181 -14.64 8.47 21.96
C PRO A 181 -15.37 7.34 21.24
N GLY A 182 -15.56 7.45 19.92
CA GLY A 182 -16.22 6.44 19.09
C GLY A 182 -15.47 5.10 18.97
N LEU A 183 -14.20 5.06 19.42
CA LEU A 183 -13.34 3.88 19.43
C LEU A 183 -12.97 3.41 20.86
N GLY A 184 -13.58 4.01 21.90
CA GLY A 184 -13.25 3.71 23.30
C GLY A 184 -11.86 4.21 23.73
N LEU A 185 -11.32 5.23 23.05
CA LEU A 185 -9.97 5.79 23.26
C LEU A 185 -10.00 7.20 23.87
N GLY A 186 -11.17 7.66 24.38
CA GLY A 186 -11.30 8.96 25.03
C GLY A 186 -10.25 9.16 26.13
N GLY A 187 -9.55 10.29 26.14
CA GLY A 187 -8.50 10.61 27.11
C GLY A 187 -7.19 9.82 26.93
N ARG A 188 -7.04 9.00 25.89
CA ARG A 188 -5.81 8.27 25.60
C ARG A 188 -4.92 9.04 24.61
N ALA A 189 -3.61 8.97 24.82
CA ALA A 189 -2.61 9.36 23.81
C ALA A 189 -2.35 8.14 22.90
N VAL A 190 -2.81 8.21 21.66
CA VAL A 190 -2.88 7.04 20.76
C VAL A 190 -1.68 6.96 19.84
N ILE A 191 -0.91 5.89 19.97
CA ILE A 191 0.09 5.45 19.01
C ILE A 191 -0.51 4.33 18.16
N LEU A 192 -0.37 4.38 16.84
CA LEU A 192 -0.97 3.40 15.93
C LEU A 192 0.06 2.82 14.96
N SER A 193 0.03 1.51 14.78
CA SER A 193 0.51 0.83 13.57
C SER A 193 -0.64 0.07 12.94
N PHE A 194 -0.75 0.08 11.61
CA PHE A 194 -1.71 -0.79 10.94
C PHE A 194 -1.10 -1.54 9.76
N GLY A 195 -1.75 -2.64 9.38
CA GLY A 195 -1.37 -3.49 8.27
C GLY A 195 -1.43 -4.97 8.64
N LEU A 196 -1.17 -5.85 7.69
CA LEU A 196 -1.07 -7.27 7.98
C LEU A 196 0.15 -7.52 8.89
N LEU A 197 -0.06 -8.29 9.96
CA LEU A 197 1.01 -8.63 10.91
C LEU A 197 2.01 -9.57 10.25
N GLY A 198 3.30 -9.23 10.37
CA GLY A 198 4.43 -10.00 9.88
C GLY A 198 5.72 -9.60 10.58
N HIS A 199 6.71 -10.49 10.55
CA HIS A 199 8.01 -10.28 11.18
C HIS A 199 8.77 -9.05 10.66
N ASP A 200 8.44 -8.62 9.44
CA ASP A 200 9.05 -7.50 8.73
C ASP A 200 8.48 -6.13 9.14
N LYS A 201 7.56 -6.07 10.11
CA LYS A 201 6.84 -4.83 10.50
C LYS A 201 7.33 -4.19 11.80
N GLY A 202 8.15 -4.90 12.61
CA GLY A 202 8.75 -4.35 13.83
C GLY A 202 7.74 -4.04 14.93
N TYR A 203 6.62 -4.75 15.00
CA TYR A 203 5.63 -4.59 16.09
C TYR A 203 6.23 -4.86 17.46
N ASP A 204 7.17 -5.79 17.56
CA ASP A 204 7.97 -6.11 18.74
C ASP A 204 8.78 -4.92 19.24
N VAL A 205 9.46 -4.20 18.34
CA VAL A 205 10.22 -2.97 18.66
C VAL A 205 9.29 -1.90 19.23
N ALA A 206 8.10 -1.74 18.67
CA ALA A 206 7.11 -0.79 19.17
C ALA A 206 6.57 -1.20 20.56
N ILE A 207 6.32 -2.48 20.79
CA ILE A 207 5.91 -3.00 22.11
C ILE A 207 7.02 -2.78 23.14
N GLU A 208 8.29 -3.05 22.79
CA GLU A 208 9.44 -2.80 23.64
C GLU A 208 9.67 -1.32 23.98
N ALA A 209 9.18 -0.41 23.16
CA ALA A 209 9.23 1.04 23.43
C ALA A 209 8.19 1.47 24.49
N MET A 210 7.10 0.72 24.64
CA MET A 210 5.94 1.15 25.44
C MET A 210 6.20 1.30 26.93
N PRO A 211 7.01 0.49 27.64
CA PRO A 211 7.30 0.74 29.05
C PRO A 211 7.85 2.16 29.30
N THR A 212 8.78 2.62 28.45
CA THR A 212 9.35 3.98 28.53
C THR A 212 8.29 5.03 28.17
N VAL A 213 7.46 4.78 27.17
CA VAL A 213 6.39 5.69 26.77
C VAL A 213 5.36 5.83 27.88
N VAL A 214 4.90 4.74 28.47
CA VAL A 214 3.89 4.74 29.55
C VAL A 214 4.41 5.41 30.82
N ALA A 215 5.67 5.19 31.19
CA ALA A 215 6.29 5.88 32.30
C ALA A 215 6.29 7.41 32.13
N ALA A 216 6.43 7.91 30.89
CA ALA A 216 6.44 9.33 30.58
C ALA A 216 5.04 9.91 30.28
N ILE A 217 4.11 9.11 29.77
CA ILE A 217 2.74 9.42 29.34
C ILE A 217 1.81 8.30 29.80
N PRO A 218 1.30 8.32 31.04
CA PRO A 218 0.46 7.22 31.56
C PRO A 218 -0.84 6.98 30.81
N SER A 219 -1.33 7.95 30.05
CA SER A 219 -2.50 7.79 29.17
C SER A 219 -2.19 7.13 27.84
N ALA A 220 -0.91 6.85 27.52
CA ALA A 220 -0.53 6.28 26.22
C ALA A 220 -1.15 4.91 25.98
N ARG A 221 -1.62 4.70 24.76
CA ARG A 221 -2.08 3.41 24.24
C ARG A 221 -1.50 3.16 22.87
N TYR A 222 -0.85 2.02 22.70
CA TYR A 222 -0.42 1.53 21.40
C TYR A 222 -1.47 0.59 20.81
N VAL A 223 -1.92 0.88 19.60
CA VAL A 223 -2.89 0.05 18.87
C VAL A 223 -2.18 -0.64 17.72
N VAL A 224 -2.23 -1.97 17.73
CA VAL A 224 -1.80 -2.85 16.64
C VAL A 224 -3.03 -3.27 15.85
N LEU A 225 -3.20 -2.66 14.66
CA LEU A 225 -4.43 -2.77 13.89
C LEU A 225 -4.21 -3.62 12.64
N GLY A 226 -4.73 -4.85 12.61
CA GLY A 226 -4.68 -5.72 11.46
C GLY A 226 -4.68 -7.21 11.78
N ALA A 227 -5.10 -8.00 10.80
CA ALA A 227 -5.03 -9.45 10.85
C ALA A 227 -3.62 -9.95 10.57
N THR A 228 -3.32 -11.18 10.95
CA THR A 228 -2.08 -11.85 10.58
C THR A 228 -1.98 -12.00 9.06
N HIS A 229 -0.77 -11.82 8.52
CA HIS A 229 -0.54 -11.96 7.08
C HIS A 229 -0.94 -13.38 6.60
N PRO A 230 -1.74 -13.53 5.53
CA PRO A 230 -2.27 -14.84 5.13
C PRO A 230 -1.19 -15.92 4.93
N GLU A 231 -0.03 -15.54 4.36
CA GLU A 231 1.06 -16.50 4.18
C GLU A 231 1.69 -16.90 5.53
N LEU A 232 1.84 -15.95 6.45
CA LEU A 232 2.32 -16.24 7.80
C LEU A 232 1.33 -17.14 8.54
N LEU A 233 0.03 -16.86 8.43
CA LEU A 233 -1.04 -17.67 9.01
C LEU A 233 -1.00 -19.12 8.46
N ARG A 234 -0.72 -19.29 7.17
CA ARG A 234 -0.60 -20.60 6.53
C ARG A 234 0.64 -21.39 7.01
N LEU A 235 1.77 -20.69 7.23
CA LEU A 235 3.04 -21.32 7.59
C LEU A 235 3.16 -21.64 9.08
N GLU A 236 2.75 -20.73 9.96
CA GLU A 236 2.95 -20.83 11.41
C GLU A 236 1.69 -20.52 12.26
N GLY A 237 0.53 -20.40 11.62
CA GLY A 237 -0.70 -20.03 12.34
C GLY A 237 -0.61 -18.66 12.98
N GLU A 238 -1.18 -18.52 14.18
CA GLU A 238 -1.16 -17.28 14.95
C GLU A 238 0.06 -17.17 15.90
N THR A 239 1.09 -17.98 15.71
CA THR A 239 2.27 -18.05 16.59
C THR A 239 2.95 -16.70 16.75
N TYR A 240 3.07 -15.92 15.66
CA TYR A 240 3.69 -14.59 15.73
C TYR A 240 2.85 -13.63 16.56
N ARG A 241 1.52 -13.58 16.33
CA ARG A 241 0.62 -12.75 17.14
C ARG A 241 0.68 -13.13 18.61
N GLN A 242 0.65 -14.44 18.91
CA GLN A 242 0.69 -14.90 20.29
C GLN A 242 1.97 -14.46 20.99
N ARG A 243 3.13 -14.55 20.32
CA ARG A 243 4.40 -14.03 20.88
C ARG A 243 4.33 -12.56 21.22
N LEU A 244 3.66 -11.74 20.38
CA LEU A 244 3.48 -10.31 20.67
C LEU A 244 2.57 -10.11 21.89
N VAL A 245 1.49 -10.89 22.03
CA VAL A 245 0.59 -10.85 23.19
C VAL A 245 1.34 -11.27 24.46
N ASP A 246 2.03 -12.39 24.43
CA ASP A 246 2.82 -12.88 25.56
C ASP A 246 3.89 -11.83 25.99
N ARG A 247 4.45 -11.10 25.03
CA ARG A 247 5.39 -10.03 25.31
C ARG A 247 4.73 -8.83 25.99
N VAL A 248 3.53 -8.46 25.57
CA VAL A 248 2.73 -7.41 26.22
C VAL A 248 2.44 -7.79 27.67
N ASP A 249 2.04 -9.02 27.94
CA ASP A 249 1.74 -9.52 29.27
C ASP A 249 3.01 -9.56 30.16
N ALA A 250 4.13 -10.05 29.62
CA ALA A 250 5.41 -10.10 30.33
C ALA A 250 5.93 -8.70 30.73
N LEU A 251 5.57 -7.66 29.96
CA LEU A 251 5.95 -6.27 30.25
C LEU A 251 4.90 -5.53 31.10
N GLY A 252 3.80 -6.18 31.50
CA GLY A 252 2.71 -5.57 32.27
C GLY A 252 1.95 -4.47 31.50
N LEU A 253 1.81 -4.60 30.18
CA LEU A 253 1.27 -3.59 29.27
C LEU A 253 -0.16 -3.88 28.80
N ALA A 254 -0.90 -4.79 29.43
CA ALA A 254 -2.23 -5.21 29.03
C ALA A 254 -3.22 -4.01 28.87
N ASP A 255 -3.11 -2.98 29.72
CA ASP A 255 -3.93 -1.77 29.66
C ASP A 255 -3.40 -0.71 28.66
N HIS A 256 -2.23 -0.95 28.05
CA HIS A 256 -1.52 0.03 27.21
C HIS A 256 -1.29 -0.44 25.77
N VAL A 257 -1.48 -1.73 25.47
CA VAL A 257 -1.38 -2.26 24.11
C VAL A 257 -2.68 -2.95 23.73
N GLN A 258 -3.22 -2.60 22.59
CA GLN A 258 -4.49 -3.15 22.09
C GLN A 258 -4.27 -3.77 20.70
N PHE A 259 -4.62 -5.05 20.57
CA PHE A 259 -4.68 -5.71 19.27
C PHE A 259 -6.10 -5.66 18.71
N VAL A 260 -6.22 -5.24 17.45
CA VAL A 260 -7.47 -5.27 16.68
C VAL A 260 -7.28 -6.23 15.53
N ASP A 261 -7.63 -7.51 15.76
CA ASP A 261 -7.35 -8.62 14.85
C ASP A 261 -8.40 -8.74 13.76
N ARG A 262 -8.33 -7.83 12.79
CA ARG A 262 -9.17 -7.90 11.58
C ARG A 262 -8.63 -7.01 10.47
N PHE A 263 -8.93 -7.38 9.24
CA PHE A 263 -8.69 -6.56 8.07
C PHE A 263 -9.83 -5.53 7.96
N LEU A 264 -9.49 -4.24 8.01
CA LEU A 264 -10.48 -3.16 8.05
C LEU A 264 -10.84 -2.64 6.67
N GLY A 265 -12.11 -2.33 6.49
CA GLY A 265 -12.58 -1.55 5.36
C GLY A 265 -12.18 -0.07 5.47
N ARG A 266 -12.28 0.64 4.35
CA ARG A 266 -11.85 2.05 4.21
C ARG A 266 -12.44 2.97 5.29
N VAL A 267 -13.74 2.91 5.54
CA VAL A 267 -14.42 3.80 6.49
C VAL A 267 -13.91 3.60 7.91
N GLU A 268 -13.78 2.36 8.33
CA GLU A 268 -13.31 2.05 9.66
C GLU A 268 -11.82 2.40 9.84
N LEU A 269 -10.96 2.08 8.85
CA LEU A 269 -9.56 2.49 8.86
C LEU A 269 -9.42 4.01 8.97
N SER A 270 -10.26 4.78 8.27
CA SER A 270 -10.26 6.25 8.36
C SER A 270 -10.56 6.76 9.77
N ARG A 271 -11.48 6.10 10.51
CA ARG A 271 -11.78 6.44 11.91
C ARG A 271 -10.58 6.18 12.82
N TRP A 272 -9.91 5.04 12.65
CA TRP A 272 -8.70 4.72 13.42
C TRP A 272 -7.55 5.69 13.12
N LEU A 273 -7.31 5.98 11.85
CA LEU A 273 -6.34 7.02 11.46
C LEU A 273 -6.74 8.38 12.03
N GLY A 274 -8.03 8.74 11.95
CA GLY A 274 -8.54 9.98 12.56
C GLY A 274 -8.19 10.09 14.04
N ALA A 275 -8.37 9.03 14.83
CA ALA A 275 -8.12 8.97 16.27
C ALA A 275 -6.64 8.90 16.68
N THR A 276 -5.72 8.80 15.74
CA THR A 276 -4.29 8.59 15.98
C THR A 276 -3.57 9.90 16.26
N ASP A 277 -2.78 9.94 17.33
CA ASP A 277 -1.87 11.05 17.64
C ASP A 277 -0.51 10.87 16.93
N VAL A 278 0.08 9.68 17.06
CA VAL A 278 1.36 9.33 16.44
C VAL A 278 1.23 8.01 15.69
N PHE A 279 1.60 8.00 14.43
CA PHE A 279 1.66 6.79 13.63
C PHE A 279 3.09 6.25 13.57
N VAL A 280 3.28 4.94 13.74
CA VAL A 280 4.62 4.35 13.75
C VAL A 280 4.77 3.22 12.73
N THR A 281 5.88 3.22 11.98
CA THR A 281 6.30 2.14 11.07
C THR A 281 7.75 1.77 11.35
N PRO A 282 8.02 0.99 12.43
CA PRO A 282 9.37 0.66 12.87
C PRO A 282 9.93 -0.56 12.13
N TYR A 283 9.80 -0.56 10.79
CA TYR A 283 10.18 -1.70 9.95
C TYR A 283 11.69 -1.98 10.03
N PRO A 284 12.11 -3.22 10.32
CA PRO A 284 13.53 -3.59 10.37
C PRO A 284 14.17 -3.63 8.98
N ASN A 285 13.39 -4.02 7.95
CA ASN A 285 13.89 -4.08 6.58
C ASN A 285 13.91 -2.70 5.92
N LEU A 286 15.12 -2.17 5.66
CA LEU A 286 15.32 -0.86 5.05
C LEU A 286 15.17 -0.83 3.51
N GLU A 287 14.98 -1.96 2.88
CA GLU A 287 14.88 -2.05 1.42
C GLU A 287 13.47 -1.82 0.87
N GLN A 288 12.49 -1.66 1.73
CA GLN A 288 11.10 -1.47 1.31
C GLN A 288 10.92 -0.19 0.51
N ILE A 289 10.47 -0.32 -0.75
CA ILE A 289 10.37 0.78 -1.71
C ILE A 289 8.96 1.38 -1.83
N VAL A 290 7.99 0.78 -1.14
CA VAL A 290 6.62 1.29 -1.04
C VAL A 290 5.98 0.84 0.28
N SER A 291 5.15 1.68 0.86
CA SER A 291 4.35 1.35 2.04
C SER A 291 3.00 2.06 1.96
N GLY A 292 1.95 1.29 1.67
CA GLY A 292 0.58 1.80 1.64
C GLY A 292 0.16 2.33 3.02
N THR A 293 0.62 1.71 4.11
CA THR A 293 0.29 2.13 5.47
C THR A 293 0.88 3.49 5.80
N LEU A 294 2.15 3.74 5.43
CA LEU A 294 2.79 5.03 5.56
C LEU A 294 2.08 6.10 4.72
N ALA A 295 1.77 5.77 3.46
CA ALA A 295 1.05 6.68 2.56
C ALA A 295 -0.31 7.08 3.14
N TYR A 296 -1.11 6.13 3.64
CA TYR A 296 -2.41 6.42 4.25
C TYR A 296 -2.28 7.27 5.53
N ALA A 297 -1.27 7.03 6.37
CA ALA A 297 -1.02 7.86 7.55
C ALA A 297 -0.68 9.31 7.16
N MET A 298 0.14 9.50 6.11
CA MET A 298 0.39 10.83 5.53
C MET A 298 -0.89 11.47 4.99
N GLY A 299 -1.70 10.70 4.25
CA GLY A 299 -2.99 11.13 3.70
C GLY A 299 -3.97 11.60 4.75
N ALA A 300 -3.89 11.02 5.95
CA ALA A 300 -4.68 11.39 7.11
C ALA A 300 -4.03 12.50 7.98
N GLY A 301 -2.89 13.05 7.58
CA GLY A 301 -2.19 14.13 8.29
C GLY A 301 -1.65 13.73 9.66
N LYS A 302 -1.16 12.51 9.80
CA LYS A 302 -0.61 12.05 11.08
C LYS A 302 0.86 12.43 11.24
N ALA A 303 1.26 12.73 12.47
CA ALA A 303 2.67 12.77 12.82
C ALA A 303 3.23 11.35 12.77
N ILE A 304 4.32 11.14 12.04
CA ILE A 304 4.84 9.82 11.72
C ILE A 304 6.25 9.66 12.29
N VAL A 305 6.48 8.52 12.97
CA VAL A 305 7.81 8.04 13.33
C VAL A 305 8.07 6.74 12.58
N SER A 306 9.19 6.68 11.87
CA SER A 306 9.52 5.54 11.00
C SER A 306 11.00 5.21 11.06
N THR A 307 11.35 3.98 10.71
CA THR A 307 12.74 3.66 10.32
C THR A 307 13.00 4.19 8.91
N PRO A 308 14.28 4.43 8.52
CA PRO A 308 14.64 5.07 7.26
C PRO A 308 14.67 4.08 6.08
N TYR A 309 13.64 3.20 5.94
CA TYR A 309 13.54 2.43 4.70
C TYR A 309 13.32 3.37 3.51
N ALA A 310 13.71 2.91 2.32
CA ALA A 310 13.85 3.77 1.13
C ALA A 310 12.62 4.67 0.87
N TYR A 311 11.42 4.12 0.99
CA TYR A 311 10.18 4.89 0.81
C TYR A 311 9.93 5.90 1.93
N ALA A 312 10.18 5.51 3.19
CA ALA A 312 10.00 6.42 4.33
C ALA A 312 11.02 7.57 4.29
N ALA A 313 12.27 7.28 3.94
CA ALA A 313 13.30 8.30 3.81
C ALA A 313 12.94 9.36 2.75
N GLU A 314 12.30 8.97 1.65
CA GLU A 314 11.81 9.90 0.63
C GLU A 314 10.58 10.68 1.10
N LEU A 315 9.56 10.00 1.61
CA LEU A 315 8.28 10.63 1.94
C LEU A 315 8.36 11.51 3.19
N LEU A 316 9.14 11.12 4.20
CA LEU A 316 9.26 11.85 5.46
C LEU A 316 10.37 12.91 5.47
N ALA A 317 11.08 13.10 4.35
CA ALA A 317 12.04 14.18 4.18
C ALA A 317 11.39 15.56 4.43
N GLU A 318 12.21 16.60 4.58
CA GLU A 318 11.77 18.00 4.72
C GLU A 318 10.82 18.23 5.91
N GLY A 319 11.03 17.49 7.02
CA GLY A 319 10.25 17.64 8.24
C GLY A 319 8.80 17.16 8.14
N ARG A 320 8.52 16.14 7.31
CA ARG A 320 7.21 15.50 7.21
C ARG A 320 7.03 14.32 8.18
N GLY A 321 8.09 13.99 8.94
CA GLY A 321 8.07 12.95 9.96
C GLY A 321 9.44 12.81 10.63
N ILE A 322 9.56 11.86 11.55
CA ILE A 322 10.80 11.57 12.28
C ILE A 322 11.32 10.21 11.84
N LEU A 323 12.61 10.16 11.50
CA LEU A 323 13.29 8.90 11.20
C LEU A 323 14.14 8.47 12.42
N VAL A 324 13.97 7.22 12.83
CA VAL A 324 14.70 6.60 13.93
C VAL A 324 15.51 5.39 13.47
N PRO A 325 16.62 5.03 14.13
CA PRO A 325 17.36 3.82 13.77
C PRO A 325 16.45 2.57 13.81
N PRO A 326 16.66 1.60 12.91
CA PRO A 326 15.95 0.32 12.99
C PRO A 326 16.27 -0.42 14.29
N GLU A 327 15.35 -1.26 14.73
CA GLU A 327 15.50 -2.10 15.95
C GLU A 327 15.79 -1.33 17.24
N SER A 328 15.56 0.01 17.26
CA SER A 328 15.78 0.85 18.42
C SER A 328 14.47 1.25 19.11
N SER A 329 14.02 0.43 20.06
CA SER A 329 12.87 0.77 20.92
C SER A 329 13.08 2.07 21.72
N THR A 330 14.33 2.34 22.14
CA THR A 330 14.68 3.58 22.85
C THR A 330 14.48 4.82 21.99
N ALA A 331 14.96 4.81 20.74
CA ALA A 331 14.80 5.94 19.83
C ALA A 331 13.31 6.12 19.42
N LEU A 332 12.60 5.03 19.23
CA LEU A 332 11.16 5.04 18.93
C LEU A 332 10.36 5.62 20.10
N ALA A 333 10.69 5.23 21.33
CA ALA A 333 10.06 5.77 22.53
C ALA A 333 10.33 7.27 22.66
N ALA A 334 11.58 7.70 22.53
CA ALA A 334 11.97 9.12 22.66
C ALA A 334 11.21 10.00 21.64
N ALA A 335 11.18 9.60 20.36
CA ALA A 335 10.46 10.32 19.32
C ALA A 335 8.95 10.37 19.58
N SER A 336 8.35 9.24 19.99
CA SER A 336 6.93 9.17 20.31
C SER A 336 6.57 10.05 21.51
N ILE A 337 7.35 10.03 22.58
CA ILE A 337 7.16 10.87 23.77
C ILE A 337 7.26 12.36 23.41
N ALA A 338 8.24 12.75 22.60
CA ALA A 338 8.42 14.13 22.18
C ALA A 338 7.17 14.64 21.44
N LEU A 339 6.65 13.85 20.49
CA LEU A 339 5.44 14.20 19.73
C LEU A 339 4.16 14.18 20.59
N LEU A 340 4.05 13.27 21.56
CA LEU A 340 2.90 13.23 22.45
C LEU A 340 2.86 14.40 23.43
N ARG A 341 4.01 14.93 23.84
CA ARG A 341 4.13 16.09 24.73
C ARG A 341 3.96 17.42 24.01
N ASP A 342 4.47 17.53 22.79
CA ASP A 342 4.39 18.77 21.99
C ASP A 342 3.31 18.65 20.92
N THR A 343 2.11 19.09 21.27
CA THR A 343 0.94 19.04 20.38
C THR A 343 1.11 19.96 19.17
N ASN A 344 1.83 21.09 19.31
CA ASN A 344 2.06 22.01 18.21
C ASN A 344 3.01 21.41 17.18
N TRP A 345 4.15 20.87 17.64
CA TRP A 345 5.10 20.21 16.76
C TRP A 345 4.47 18.99 16.06
N ARG A 346 3.69 18.19 16.81
CA ARG A 346 2.91 17.09 16.26
C ARG A 346 1.97 17.54 15.14
N ALA A 347 1.24 18.64 15.36
CA ALA A 347 0.33 19.21 14.37
C ALA A 347 1.07 19.74 13.13
N GLU A 348 2.22 20.39 13.31
CA GLU A 348 3.04 20.87 12.19
C GLU A 348 3.54 19.72 11.29
N LEU A 349 4.09 18.64 11.89
CA LEU A 349 4.53 17.47 11.13
C LEU A 349 3.36 16.86 10.35
N GLY A 350 2.22 16.69 11.02
CA GLY A 350 1.00 16.19 10.38
C GLY A 350 0.52 17.08 9.23
N ALA A 351 0.53 18.38 9.40
CA ALA A 351 0.14 19.33 8.37
C ALA A 351 1.07 19.30 7.13
N ARG A 352 2.39 19.19 7.34
CA ARG A 352 3.37 19.05 6.26
C ARG A 352 3.17 17.72 5.51
N ALA A 353 2.97 16.61 6.23
CA ALA A 353 2.68 15.30 5.65
C ALA A 353 1.38 15.35 4.83
N TYR A 354 0.32 15.95 5.39
CA TYR A 354 -0.96 16.14 4.73
C TYR A 354 -0.83 16.95 3.44
N SER A 355 -0.18 18.11 3.49
CA SER A 355 0.01 18.99 2.32
C SER A 355 0.74 18.27 1.19
N HIS A 356 1.83 17.56 1.51
CA HIS A 356 2.57 16.76 0.53
C HIS A 356 1.70 15.65 -0.10
N SER A 357 0.89 14.99 0.70
CA SER A 357 0.05 13.87 0.24
C SER A 357 -1.13 14.30 -0.65
N ARG A 358 -1.42 15.59 -0.82
CA ARG A 358 -2.52 16.04 -1.71
C ARG A 358 -2.28 15.67 -3.17
N ALA A 359 -1.04 15.62 -3.62
CA ALA A 359 -0.69 15.09 -4.95
C ALA A 359 -0.82 13.56 -5.06
N MET A 360 -1.01 12.87 -3.92
CA MET A 360 -1.13 11.43 -3.83
C MET A 360 -2.59 10.95 -3.68
N ILE A 361 -3.57 11.84 -3.61
CA ILE A 361 -4.97 11.39 -3.48
C ILE A 361 -5.41 10.59 -4.72
N TRP A 362 -6.26 9.60 -4.52
CA TRP A 362 -6.68 8.71 -5.60
C TRP A 362 -7.17 9.42 -6.86
N PRO A 363 -7.93 10.55 -6.83
CA PRO A 363 -8.29 11.29 -8.03
C PRO A 363 -7.08 11.77 -8.85
N GLU A 364 -6.02 12.28 -8.20
CA GLU A 364 -4.80 12.75 -8.85
C GLU A 364 -4.00 11.57 -9.42
N VAL A 365 -3.84 10.51 -8.63
CA VAL A 365 -3.21 9.25 -9.07
C VAL A 365 -3.97 8.67 -10.26
N GLY A 366 -5.30 8.63 -10.21
CA GLY A 366 -6.14 8.18 -11.31
C GLY A 366 -5.94 9.03 -12.58
N THR A 367 -5.80 10.36 -12.42
CA THR A 367 -5.51 11.26 -13.54
C THR A 367 -4.14 10.95 -14.17
N ALA A 368 -3.11 10.70 -13.35
CA ALA A 368 -1.79 10.33 -13.85
C ALA A 368 -1.82 8.99 -14.63
N TYR A 369 -2.51 7.98 -14.09
CA TYR A 369 -2.67 6.69 -14.80
C TYR A 369 -3.49 6.82 -16.08
N ARG A 370 -4.59 7.59 -16.10
CA ARG A 370 -5.36 7.82 -17.33
C ARG A 370 -4.53 8.49 -18.41
N ARG A 371 -3.68 9.47 -18.06
CA ARG A 371 -2.74 10.11 -19.00
C ARG A 371 -1.72 9.10 -19.54
N LEU A 372 -1.17 8.24 -18.67
CA LEU A 372 -0.26 7.17 -19.04
C LEU A 372 -0.93 6.17 -20.00
N PHE A 373 -2.12 5.69 -19.67
CA PHE A 373 -2.88 4.75 -20.51
C PHE A 373 -3.22 5.37 -21.88
N ALA A 374 -3.59 6.66 -21.92
CA ALA A 374 -3.85 7.37 -23.18
C ALA A 374 -2.59 7.46 -24.05
N ARG A 375 -1.45 7.79 -23.47
CA ARG A 375 -0.16 7.83 -24.16
C ARG A 375 0.18 6.46 -24.78
N ILE A 376 0.02 5.39 -24.00
CA ILE A 376 0.33 4.02 -24.42
C ILE A 376 -0.63 3.51 -25.51
N ALA A 377 -1.91 3.84 -25.40
CA ALA A 377 -2.92 3.47 -26.41
C ALA A 377 -2.83 4.32 -27.70
N GLY A 378 -1.90 5.28 -27.80
CA GLY A 378 -1.77 6.18 -28.95
C GLY A 378 -2.95 7.12 -29.15
N ARG A 379 -3.65 7.51 -28.05
CA ARG A 379 -4.82 8.38 -28.07
C ARG A 379 -4.54 9.66 -27.27
N PRO A 380 -5.14 10.82 -27.65
CA PRO A 380 -5.05 12.03 -26.84
C PRO A 380 -5.71 11.79 -25.46
N ALA A 381 -5.11 12.36 -24.41
CA ALA A 381 -5.71 12.31 -23.09
C ALA A 381 -7.05 13.05 -23.08
N ALA A 382 -8.08 12.48 -22.47
CA ALA A 382 -9.36 13.16 -22.30
C ALA A 382 -9.18 14.44 -21.46
N PRO A 383 -9.91 15.54 -21.76
CA PRO A 383 -9.89 16.74 -20.94
C PRO A 383 -10.33 16.43 -19.50
N GLU A 384 -9.75 17.13 -18.54
CA GLU A 384 -10.06 16.96 -17.12
C GLU A 384 -11.53 17.27 -16.87
N SER A 385 -12.29 16.29 -16.43
CA SER A 385 -13.62 16.55 -15.87
C SER A 385 -13.41 17.11 -14.45
N PRO A 386 -14.00 18.24 -14.07
CA PRO A 386 -13.88 18.73 -12.71
C PRO A 386 -14.36 17.66 -11.74
N ALA A 387 -13.56 17.40 -10.71
CA ALA A 387 -13.87 16.40 -9.70
C ALA A 387 -15.27 16.68 -9.12
N ALA A 388 -16.19 15.75 -9.32
CA ALA A 388 -17.50 15.83 -8.68
C ALA A 388 -17.29 15.88 -7.15
N PRO A 389 -17.94 16.80 -6.44
CA PRO A 389 -17.87 16.82 -4.98
C PRO A 389 -18.38 15.49 -4.45
N LEU A 390 -17.57 14.85 -3.62
CA LEU A 390 -17.97 13.64 -2.90
C LEU A 390 -19.27 13.94 -2.17
N ALA A 391 -20.36 13.28 -2.58
CA ALA A 391 -21.61 13.33 -1.86
C ALA A 391 -21.31 12.94 -0.40
N ALA A 392 -21.61 13.86 0.50
CA ALA A 392 -21.63 13.60 1.93
C ALA A 392 -22.66 12.50 2.18
N THR A 393 -22.21 11.26 2.25
CA THR A 393 -23.05 10.18 2.76
C THR A 393 -23.20 10.45 4.25
N SER A 394 -24.36 10.95 4.63
CA SER A 394 -24.82 11.09 5.99
C SER A 394 -24.56 9.81 6.77
N VAL A 395 -23.99 9.97 7.95
CA VAL A 395 -23.70 9.18 9.13
C VAL A 395 -24.30 7.78 9.19
#